data_fbf63a1ef0f4d50c206864fc2222b99a
#
_entry.id   fbf63a1ef0f4d50c206864fc2222b99a
#
_cell.length_a   1.000
_cell.length_b   1.000
_cell.length_c   1.000
_cell.angle_alpha   90.00
_cell.angle_beta   90.00
_cell.angle_gamma   90.00
#
_symmetry.space_group_name_H-M   'P 1'
#
loop_
_entity.id
_entity.type
_entity.pdbx_description
1 polymer ?
#
loop_
_entity_poly.entity_id
_entity_poly.type
_entity_poly.pdbx_seq_one_letter_code
_entity_poly.pdbx_strand_id
1 'polypeptide(L)'
;FLASPDIYGHEEREAEQSINFVTCHDGFTLNDLVSYNQKHNEANREDNRDGTNNNLSWNCGVEGPTEDPAIEEVRIRQIKNFIAINLLSLGTPMILMGDEVRRTQFGNNNAYCQDNEISWFDWSLLKKHQEIYRFTKRMIELRLNFALPREGHRFTLNQLLRKARIQWHGVKLAQPDWSHDSHSLAFSVWGKRGLFHLILNAYWEPLEFEIPPLPKGSHTGWRRVLDTSLGPPADLCQWTAAPLIEAATYRAEARSVVLLLALSR
;
A
#
# COMPACT_ATOMS: atom_id res chain seq x y z
N PHE A 1 6.26 -6.29 -3.91
CA PHE A 1 5.28 -7.31 -3.49
C PHE A 1 5.87 -8.70 -3.26
N LEU A 2 6.94 -9.09 -3.93
CA LEU A 2 7.49 -10.45 -3.92
C LEU A 2 8.73 -10.61 -3.02
N ALA A 3 9.00 -9.70 -2.10
CA ALA A 3 10.16 -9.73 -1.20
C ALA A 3 11.52 -9.77 -1.93
N SER A 4 11.63 -9.08 -3.08
CA SER A 4 12.87 -8.91 -3.87
C SER A 4 13.61 -10.23 -4.17
N PRO A 5 12.97 -11.17 -4.89
CA PRO A 5 13.57 -12.48 -5.19
C PRO A 5 14.82 -12.38 -6.08
N ASP A 6 14.96 -11.33 -6.86
CA ASP A 6 16.13 -10.98 -7.65
C ASP A 6 17.38 -10.70 -6.80
N ILE A 7 17.16 -10.16 -5.58
CA ILE A 7 18.25 -9.88 -4.63
C ILE A 7 18.48 -11.05 -3.68
N TYR A 8 17.40 -11.63 -3.12
CA TYR A 8 17.49 -12.59 -2.01
C TYR A 8 17.23 -14.04 -2.39
N GLY A 9 16.78 -14.31 -3.61
CA GLY A 9 16.40 -15.65 -4.03
C GLY A 9 17.54 -16.68 -4.06
N HIS A 10 18.79 -16.24 -4.15
CA HIS A 10 19.97 -17.11 -4.20
C HIS A 10 20.48 -17.55 -2.81
N GLU A 11 20.01 -16.91 -1.74
CA GLU A 11 20.53 -17.13 -0.37
C GLU A 11 19.64 -18.02 0.51
N GLU A 12 18.68 -18.73 -0.05
CA GLU A 12 17.70 -19.57 0.67
C GLU A 12 16.97 -18.82 1.82
N ARG A 13 16.83 -17.51 1.69
CA ARG A 13 16.17 -16.66 2.70
C ARG A 13 14.68 -16.95 2.78
N GLU A 14 14.13 -16.85 3.99
CA GLU A 14 12.69 -16.86 4.22
C GLU A 14 12.08 -15.51 3.81
N ALA A 15 10.81 -15.51 3.38
CA ALA A 15 10.12 -14.29 2.96
C ALA A 15 10.10 -13.22 4.07
N GLU A 16 9.95 -13.67 5.32
CA GLU A 16 9.89 -12.82 6.51
C GLU A 16 11.19 -12.09 6.81
N GLN A 17 12.31 -12.51 6.24
CA GLN A 17 13.61 -11.83 6.36
C GLN A 17 13.70 -10.59 5.46
N SER A 18 12.78 -10.43 4.50
CA SER A 18 12.61 -9.19 3.75
C SER A 18 11.75 -8.22 4.54
N ILE A 19 12.29 -7.05 4.87
CA ILE A 19 11.56 -5.99 5.56
C ILE A 19 11.11 -4.97 4.52
N ASN A 20 9.80 -4.80 4.40
CA ASN A 20 9.20 -3.86 3.46
C ASN A 20 8.74 -2.61 4.21
N PHE A 21 9.08 -1.44 3.71
CA PHE A 21 8.65 -0.17 4.26
C PHE A 21 8.57 0.90 3.16
N VAL A 22 7.81 1.93 3.43
CA VAL A 22 7.75 3.15 2.60
C VAL A 22 8.56 4.25 3.27
N THR A 23 8.40 4.39 4.59
CA THR A 23 9.02 5.40 5.42
C THR A 23 9.69 4.76 6.62
N CYS A 24 10.75 5.39 7.13
CA CYS A 24 11.47 4.96 8.32
C CYS A 24 11.90 6.17 9.15
N HIS A 25 12.82 6.00 10.10
CA HIS A 25 13.30 7.10 10.96
C HIS A 25 14.06 8.19 10.20
N ASP A 26 14.72 7.83 9.10
CA ASP A 26 15.35 8.77 8.17
C ASP A 26 14.37 9.08 7.03
N GLY A 27 14.41 10.30 6.52
CA GLY A 27 13.53 10.72 5.43
C GLY A 27 12.21 11.32 5.92
N PHE A 28 11.28 11.47 4.99
CA PHE A 28 9.95 11.99 5.29
C PHE A 28 9.08 10.98 6.03
N THR A 29 8.16 11.48 6.88
CA THR A 29 6.99 10.70 7.31
C THR A 29 6.08 10.42 6.12
N LEU A 30 5.17 9.48 6.26
CA LEU A 30 4.23 9.16 5.17
C LEU A 30 3.34 10.36 4.79
N ASN A 31 2.95 11.19 5.76
CA ASN A 31 2.24 12.43 5.47
C ASN A 31 3.11 13.42 4.69
N ASP A 32 4.37 13.56 5.08
CA ASP A 32 5.26 14.52 4.42
C ASP A 32 5.67 14.03 3.03
N LEU A 33 5.77 12.73 2.82
CA LEU A 33 6.05 12.11 1.51
C LEU A 33 5.02 12.51 0.44
N VAL A 34 3.77 12.76 0.84
CA VAL A 34 2.69 13.18 -0.06
C VAL A 34 2.36 14.68 0.04
N SER A 35 3.14 15.44 0.81
CA SER A 35 2.89 16.86 1.07
C SER A 35 4.04 17.78 0.72
N TYR A 36 5.26 17.23 0.55
CA TYR A 36 6.45 18.02 0.26
C TYR A 36 7.25 17.42 -0.90
N ASN A 37 7.68 18.26 -1.82
CA ASN A 37 8.65 17.89 -2.84
C ASN A 37 10.08 18.12 -2.40
N GLN A 38 10.30 19.09 -1.50
CA GLN A 38 11.62 19.49 -1.01
C GLN A 38 11.70 19.32 0.50
N LYS A 39 12.90 19.09 0.99
CA LYS A 39 13.16 19.07 2.43
C LYS A 39 13.15 20.48 3.03
N HIS A 40 12.70 20.58 4.27
CA HIS A 40 12.65 21.80 5.06
C HIS A 40 13.36 21.58 6.40
N ASN A 41 14.70 21.48 6.34
CA ASN A 41 15.56 21.17 7.51
C ASN A 41 16.18 22.42 8.16
N GLU A 42 15.64 23.62 7.88
CA GLU A 42 16.19 24.90 8.38
C GLU A 42 16.27 24.92 9.91
N ALA A 43 15.32 24.25 10.60
CA ALA A 43 15.33 24.12 12.06
C ALA A 43 16.55 23.38 12.61
N ASN A 44 17.22 22.57 11.80
CA ASN A 44 18.43 21.83 12.17
C ASN A 44 19.70 22.72 12.19
N ARG A 45 19.60 23.96 11.68
CA ARG A 45 20.71 24.95 11.64
C ARG A 45 21.94 24.50 10.83
N GLU A 46 21.70 23.67 9.82
CA GLU A 46 22.70 23.19 8.85
C GLU A 46 22.51 23.82 7.46
N ASP A 47 21.85 24.99 7.39
CA ASP A 47 21.51 25.69 6.15
C ASP A 47 20.75 24.80 5.15
N ASN A 48 19.89 23.92 5.65
CA ASN A 48 19.13 22.92 4.87
C ASN A 48 20.02 21.99 4.01
N ARG A 49 21.30 21.79 4.41
CA ARG A 49 22.23 20.92 3.67
C ARG A 49 22.18 19.46 4.10
N ASP A 50 21.78 19.20 5.34
CA ASP A 50 21.62 17.87 5.93
C ASP A 50 20.40 17.11 5.38
N GLY A 51 20.38 15.81 5.58
CA GLY A 51 19.36 14.92 5.02
C GLY A 51 19.46 14.74 3.50
N THR A 52 18.63 13.88 2.95
CA THR A 52 18.64 13.59 1.50
C THR A 52 17.91 14.66 0.68
N ASN A 53 18.41 14.92 -0.53
CA ASN A 53 17.69 15.74 -1.53
C ASN A 53 16.75 14.90 -2.41
N ASN A 54 16.92 13.56 -2.41
CA ASN A 54 16.10 12.64 -3.19
C ASN A 54 15.11 11.93 -2.29
N ASN A 55 13.94 12.53 -2.09
CA ASN A 55 12.91 11.99 -1.22
C ASN A 55 11.92 11.06 -1.97
N LEU A 56 11.95 11.03 -3.29
CA LEU A 56 10.95 10.32 -4.13
C LEU A 56 9.50 10.67 -3.70
N SER A 57 9.30 11.92 -3.33
CA SER A 57 8.06 12.46 -2.79
C SER A 57 7.27 13.24 -3.84
N TRP A 58 6.01 13.48 -3.54
CA TRP A 58 5.13 14.31 -4.36
C TRP A 58 4.16 15.10 -3.48
N ASN A 59 4.18 16.44 -3.58
CA ASN A 59 3.34 17.32 -2.76
C ASN A 59 1.84 17.31 -3.16
N CYS A 60 1.47 16.55 -4.19
CA CYS A 60 0.11 16.46 -4.73
C CYS A 60 -0.46 17.80 -5.24
N GLY A 61 0.41 18.78 -5.53
CA GLY A 61 0.02 20.05 -6.13
C GLY A 61 0.34 21.30 -5.30
N VAL A 62 0.53 21.15 -3.97
CA VAL A 62 0.88 22.26 -3.06
C VAL A 62 1.93 21.80 -2.07
N GLU A 63 2.98 22.61 -1.90
CA GLU A 63 4.02 22.32 -0.91
C GLU A 63 3.52 22.61 0.51
N GLY A 64 3.61 21.61 1.39
CA GLY A 64 3.18 21.71 2.77
C GLY A 64 1.66 21.61 2.99
N PRO A 65 1.17 22.11 4.13
CA PRO A 65 -0.26 22.03 4.50
C PRO A 65 -1.16 22.76 3.51
N THR A 66 -2.36 22.26 3.29
CA THR A 66 -3.37 22.88 2.44
C THR A 66 -4.78 22.66 3.00
N GLU A 67 -5.70 23.57 2.68
CA GLU A 67 -7.12 23.42 2.93
C GLU A 67 -7.93 23.05 1.68
N ASP A 68 -7.24 22.86 0.54
CA ASP A 68 -7.88 22.43 -0.70
C ASP A 68 -8.33 20.97 -0.58
N PRO A 69 -9.66 20.71 -0.59
CA PRO A 69 -10.19 19.37 -0.38
C PRO A 69 -9.81 18.39 -1.51
N ALA A 70 -9.60 18.87 -2.73
CA ALA A 70 -9.22 18.04 -3.86
C ALA A 70 -7.78 17.52 -3.70
N ILE A 71 -6.87 18.38 -3.23
CA ILE A 71 -5.48 17.98 -2.94
C ILE A 71 -5.44 17.04 -1.75
N GLU A 72 -6.18 17.33 -0.68
CA GLU A 72 -6.24 16.46 0.51
C GLU A 72 -6.85 15.09 0.19
N GLU A 73 -7.84 15.00 -0.69
CA GLU A 73 -8.38 13.72 -1.15
C GLU A 73 -7.31 12.88 -1.85
N VAL A 74 -6.51 13.49 -2.73
CA VAL A 74 -5.38 12.81 -3.40
C VAL A 74 -4.34 12.34 -2.38
N ARG A 75 -3.96 13.19 -1.42
CA ARG A 75 -3.01 12.84 -0.34
C ARG A 75 -3.50 11.66 0.49
N ILE A 76 -4.75 11.69 0.93
CA ILE A 76 -5.38 10.60 1.70
C ILE A 76 -5.35 9.30 0.88
N ARG A 77 -5.69 9.36 -0.41
CA ARG A 77 -5.66 8.20 -1.31
C ARG A 77 -4.25 7.63 -1.45
N GLN A 78 -3.25 8.47 -1.64
CA GLN A 78 -1.86 8.04 -1.73
C GLN A 78 -1.34 7.42 -0.42
N ILE A 79 -1.68 7.99 0.73
CA ILE A 79 -1.37 7.40 2.04
C ILE A 79 -1.99 5.99 2.15
N LYS A 80 -3.27 5.84 1.79
CA LYS A 80 -3.95 4.53 1.78
C LYS A 80 -3.27 3.56 0.81
N ASN A 81 -2.83 4.02 -0.37
CA ASN A 81 -2.09 3.20 -1.34
C ASN A 81 -0.80 2.65 -0.75
N PHE A 82 0.02 3.50 -0.14
CA PHE A 82 1.29 3.10 0.46
C PHE A 82 1.10 2.12 1.63
N ILE A 83 0.13 2.38 2.51
CA ILE A 83 -0.22 1.47 3.61
C ILE A 83 -0.69 0.12 3.06
N ALA A 84 -1.56 0.12 2.04
CA ALA A 84 -2.07 -1.10 1.43
C ALA A 84 -0.97 -1.90 0.75
N ILE A 85 -0.13 -1.27 -0.05
CA ILE A 85 0.99 -1.90 -0.75
C ILE A 85 1.97 -2.52 0.25
N ASN A 86 2.36 -1.78 1.30
CA ASN A 86 3.28 -2.28 2.31
C ASN A 86 2.71 -3.49 3.05
N LEU A 87 1.45 -3.42 3.50
CA LEU A 87 0.81 -4.48 4.27
C LEU A 87 0.37 -5.70 3.43
N LEU A 88 0.17 -5.54 2.12
CA LEU A 88 -0.14 -6.65 1.20
C LEU A 88 1.12 -7.32 0.63
N SER A 89 2.28 -6.71 0.78
CA SER A 89 3.54 -7.26 0.28
C SER A 89 3.98 -8.49 1.07
N LEU A 90 4.61 -9.42 0.37
CA LEU A 90 5.27 -10.57 0.98
C LEU A 90 6.49 -10.09 1.78
N GLY A 91 6.71 -10.64 2.96
CA GLY A 91 7.78 -10.22 3.86
C GLY A 91 7.25 -9.61 5.16
N THR A 92 8.12 -8.99 5.93
CA THR A 92 7.76 -8.31 7.18
C THR A 92 7.51 -6.83 6.92
N PRO A 93 6.28 -6.32 7.08
CA PRO A 93 6.01 -4.90 6.92
C PRO A 93 6.52 -4.12 8.13
N MET A 94 7.18 -3.00 7.87
CA MET A 94 7.55 -2.00 8.86
C MET A 94 6.77 -0.71 8.59
N ILE A 95 6.24 -0.09 9.63
CA ILE A 95 5.52 1.18 9.60
C ILE A 95 6.25 2.14 10.51
N LEU A 96 6.52 3.36 10.05
CA LEU A 96 7.06 4.41 10.90
C LEU A 96 5.96 4.84 11.90
N MET A 97 6.34 4.95 13.17
CA MET A 97 5.46 5.42 14.23
C MET A 97 4.85 6.79 13.86
N GLY A 98 3.52 6.84 13.85
CA GLY A 98 2.77 8.05 13.53
C GLY A 98 2.22 8.10 12.09
N ASP A 99 2.69 7.25 11.17
CA ASP A 99 2.12 7.20 9.82
C ASP A 99 0.63 6.84 9.85
N GLU A 100 0.21 6.01 10.81
CA GLU A 100 -1.18 5.62 11.03
C GLU A 100 -2.12 6.78 11.44
N VAL A 101 -1.55 7.92 11.84
CA VAL A 101 -2.28 9.14 12.21
C VAL A 101 -1.82 10.37 11.43
N ARG A 102 -1.10 10.17 10.34
CA ARG A 102 -0.57 11.26 9.50
C ARG A 102 0.35 12.21 10.27
N ARG A 103 1.25 11.67 11.12
CA ARG A 103 2.27 12.48 11.77
C ARG A 103 3.11 13.22 10.74
N THR A 104 3.39 14.48 10.99
CA THR A 104 4.24 15.32 10.16
C THR A 104 5.48 15.77 10.92
N GLN A 105 6.57 15.91 10.23
CA GLN A 105 7.80 16.61 10.65
C GLN A 105 7.92 17.97 9.94
N PHE A 106 6.79 18.46 9.37
CA PHE A 106 6.72 19.73 8.65
C PHE A 106 7.73 19.83 7.49
N GLY A 107 7.98 18.70 6.80
CA GLY A 107 8.94 18.62 5.71
C GLY A 107 10.40 18.49 6.17
N ASN A 108 10.67 18.37 7.47
CA ASN A 108 12.01 18.02 7.95
C ASN A 108 12.23 16.52 7.76
N ASN A 109 13.19 16.15 6.91
CA ASN A 109 13.49 14.76 6.61
C ASN A 109 14.70 14.20 7.38
N ASN A 110 15.19 14.94 8.37
CA ASN A 110 16.34 14.57 9.20
C ASN A 110 16.22 15.14 10.63
N ALA A 111 15.15 14.76 11.33
CA ALA A 111 14.76 15.34 12.61
C ALA A 111 15.60 14.89 13.82
N TYR A 112 16.80 14.33 13.60
CA TYR A 112 17.66 13.70 14.62
C TYR A 112 17.99 14.62 15.81
N CYS A 113 18.12 15.93 15.58
CA CYS A 113 18.51 16.91 16.59
C CYS A 113 17.31 17.70 17.16
N GLN A 114 16.07 17.33 16.80
CA GLN A 114 14.86 18.04 17.22
C GLN A 114 14.27 17.39 18.47
N ASP A 115 14.22 18.13 19.58
CA ASP A 115 13.50 17.75 20.79
C ASP A 115 12.34 18.73 21.01
N ASN A 116 11.40 18.73 20.07
CA ASN A 116 10.26 19.63 20.02
C ASN A 116 9.13 19.01 19.17
N GLU A 117 8.13 19.83 18.79
CA GLU A 117 6.96 19.45 18.00
C GLU A 117 7.29 18.81 16.62
N ILE A 118 8.48 19.01 16.08
CA ILE A 118 8.91 18.38 14.82
C ILE A 118 9.03 16.86 15.01
N SER A 119 9.56 16.40 16.14
CA SER A 119 9.76 14.97 16.39
C SER A 119 8.79 14.37 17.42
N TRP A 120 8.17 15.19 18.26
CA TRP A 120 7.22 14.68 19.23
C TRP A 120 5.96 14.11 18.57
N PHE A 121 5.32 13.14 19.25
CA PHE A 121 4.08 12.55 18.78
C PHE A 121 2.89 13.37 19.30
N ASP A 122 2.14 13.99 18.38
CA ASP A 122 0.90 14.68 18.69
C ASP A 122 -0.28 13.69 18.76
N TRP A 123 -0.72 13.38 19.97
CA TRP A 123 -1.84 12.47 20.23
C TRP A 123 -3.19 13.00 19.75
N SER A 124 -3.32 14.30 19.46
CA SER A 124 -4.55 14.88 18.93
C SER A 124 -4.84 14.40 17.49
N LEU A 125 -3.79 14.00 16.76
CA LEU A 125 -3.87 13.49 15.40
C LEU A 125 -4.71 12.20 15.32
N LEU A 126 -4.77 11.41 16.39
CA LEU A 126 -5.62 10.22 16.45
C LEU A 126 -7.09 10.55 16.19
N LYS A 127 -7.58 11.64 16.77
CA LYS A 127 -8.95 12.12 16.55
C LYS A 127 -9.09 12.82 15.20
N LYS A 128 -8.11 13.64 14.83
CA LYS A 128 -8.12 14.42 13.60
C LYS A 128 -8.10 13.53 12.34
N HIS A 129 -7.29 12.47 12.37
CA HIS A 129 -7.06 11.55 11.25
C HIS A 129 -7.57 10.13 11.51
N GLN A 130 -8.71 10.03 12.21
CA GLN A 130 -9.34 8.76 12.59
C GLN A 130 -9.59 7.83 11.38
N GLU A 131 -9.78 8.40 10.19
CA GLU A 131 -9.97 7.64 8.96
C GLU A 131 -8.73 6.79 8.63
N ILE A 132 -7.54 7.38 8.64
CA ILE A 132 -6.28 6.69 8.33
C ILE A 132 -5.94 5.68 9.42
N TYR A 133 -6.16 6.04 10.69
CA TYR A 133 -5.99 5.09 11.81
C TYR A 133 -6.88 3.85 11.64
N ARG A 134 -8.17 4.06 11.36
CA ARG A 134 -9.11 2.96 11.09
C ARG A 134 -8.64 2.12 9.90
N PHE A 135 -8.23 2.76 8.80
CA PHE A 135 -7.76 2.08 7.60
C PHE A 135 -6.54 1.22 7.91
N THR A 136 -5.53 1.77 8.56
CA THR A 136 -4.30 1.06 8.95
C THR A 136 -4.61 -0.15 9.83
N LYS A 137 -5.43 0.04 10.87
CA LYS A 137 -5.87 -1.05 11.76
C LYS A 137 -6.55 -2.18 10.98
N ARG A 138 -7.47 -1.84 10.07
CA ARG A 138 -8.18 -2.82 9.23
C ARG A 138 -7.26 -3.53 8.24
N MET A 139 -6.28 -2.84 7.67
CA MET A 139 -5.27 -3.46 6.81
C MET A 139 -4.41 -4.47 7.57
N ILE A 140 -4.04 -4.17 8.83
CA ILE A 140 -3.33 -5.12 9.70
C ILE A 140 -4.22 -6.34 9.99
N GLU A 141 -5.51 -6.14 10.33
CA GLU A 141 -6.48 -7.22 10.52
C GLU A 141 -6.60 -8.09 9.26
N LEU A 142 -6.70 -7.46 8.08
CA LEU A 142 -6.75 -8.16 6.79
C LEU A 142 -5.51 -9.02 6.59
N ARG A 143 -4.32 -8.45 6.78
CA ARG A 143 -3.06 -9.19 6.67
C ARG A 143 -2.99 -10.39 7.61
N LEU A 144 -3.36 -10.22 8.87
CA LEU A 144 -3.31 -11.29 9.87
C LEU A 144 -4.30 -12.43 9.56
N ASN A 145 -5.47 -12.09 9.01
CA ASN A 145 -6.50 -13.07 8.63
C ASN A 145 -6.14 -13.85 7.36
N PHE A 146 -5.42 -13.24 6.44
CA PHE A 146 -5.05 -13.82 5.16
C PHE A 146 -3.55 -14.12 5.04
N ALA A 147 -2.78 -13.90 6.12
CA ALA A 147 -1.39 -14.33 6.16
C ALA A 147 -1.29 -15.81 5.73
N LEU A 148 -0.29 -16.10 4.92
CA LEU A 148 0.03 -17.48 4.55
C LEU A 148 0.05 -18.34 5.83
N PRO A 149 -0.56 -19.54 5.83
CA PRO A 149 -0.65 -20.33 7.04
C PRO A 149 0.72 -20.46 7.69
N ARG A 150 0.83 -20.09 8.95
CA ARG A 150 1.95 -20.45 9.82
C ARG A 150 1.84 -21.94 10.17
N GLU A 151 1.72 -22.79 9.17
CA GLU A 151 1.89 -24.23 9.37
C GLU A 151 3.37 -24.45 9.51
N GLY A 152 3.88 -24.63 10.71
CA GLY A 152 5.17 -25.12 11.20
C GLY A 152 6.37 -25.39 10.28
N HIS A 153 6.25 -25.14 9.01
CA HIS A 153 7.28 -25.24 7.99
C HIS A 153 7.67 -23.85 7.51
N ARG A 154 8.87 -23.45 7.85
CA ARG A 154 9.52 -22.28 7.26
C ARG A 154 9.82 -22.59 5.79
N PHE A 155 9.21 -21.86 4.88
CA PHE A 155 9.53 -21.93 3.47
C PHE A 155 10.54 -20.85 3.12
N THR A 156 11.58 -21.21 2.37
CA THR A 156 12.42 -20.18 1.74
C THR A 156 11.58 -19.37 0.76
N LEU A 157 11.99 -18.14 0.46
CA LEU A 157 11.31 -17.28 -0.51
C LEU A 157 11.09 -18.00 -1.83
N ASN A 158 12.11 -18.70 -2.33
CA ASN A 158 12.03 -19.48 -3.55
C ASN A 158 11.01 -20.61 -3.49
N GLN A 159 10.93 -21.34 -2.37
CA GLN A 159 9.93 -22.41 -2.19
C GLN A 159 8.51 -21.82 -2.16
N LEU A 160 8.32 -20.67 -1.54
CA LEU A 160 7.05 -20.00 -1.47
C LEU A 160 6.60 -19.49 -2.84
N LEU A 161 7.48 -18.85 -3.59
CA LEU A 161 7.18 -18.36 -4.94
C LEU A 161 6.91 -19.50 -5.94
N ARG A 162 7.59 -20.64 -5.81
CA ARG A 162 7.32 -21.83 -6.64
C ARG A 162 5.97 -22.48 -6.33
N LYS A 163 5.50 -22.40 -5.08
CA LYS A 163 4.20 -22.95 -4.65
C LYS A 163 3.05 -21.99 -4.91
N ALA A 164 3.30 -20.70 -4.89
CA ALA A 164 2.30 -19.69 -5.18
C ALA A 164 2.01 -19.67 -6.68
N ARG A 165 0.75 -19.91 -7.06
CA ARG A 165 0.30 -19.66 -8.42
C ARG A 165 0.04 -18.16 -8.53
N ILE A 166 0.96 -17.42 -9.14
CA ILE A 166 0.82 -16.01 -9.44
C ILE A 166 0.63 -15.87 -10.95
N GLN A 167 -0.39 -15.13 -11.33
CA GLN A 167 -0.61 -14.76 -12.73
C GLN A 167 -0.61 -13.24 -12.84
N TRP A 168 0.27 -12.74 -13.70
CA TRP A 168 0.39 -11.31 -13.97
C TRP A 168 -0.56 -10.88 -15.07
N HIS A 169 -1.10 -9.67 -14.92
CA HIS A 169 -2.04 -9.03 -15.82
C HIS A 169 -1.66 -7.56 -16.01
N GLY A 170 -2.09 -6.99 -17.12
CA GLY A 170 -2.23 -5.55 -17.29
C GLY A 170 -3.70 -5.16 -17.09
N VAL A 171 -4.16 -4.19 -17.85
CA VAL A 171 -5.59 -3.86 -18.00
C VAL A 171 -6.36 -5.08 -18.56
N LYS A 172 -5.71 -5.86 -19.44
CA LYS A 172 -6.20 -7.14 -19.95
C LYS A 172 -5.56 -8.32 -19.23
N LEU A 173 -6.32 -9.40 -19.08
CA LEU A 173 -5.85 -10.61 -18.44
C LEU A 173 -4.65 -11.23 -19.19
N ALA A 174 -3.65 -11.71 -18.44
CA ALA A 174 -2.43 -12.32 -18.92
C ALA A 174 -1.62 -11.47 -19.93
N GLN A 175 -1.81 -10.16 -19.92
CA GLN A 175 -1.09 -9.21 -20.75
C GLN A 175 -0.49 -8.07 -19.90
N PRO A 176 0.48 -8.37 -19.00
CA PRO A 176 1.15 -7.33 -18.22
C PRO A 176 2.02 -6.47 -19.12
N ASP A 177 1.98 -5.16 -18.90
CA ASP A 177 2.90 -4.23 -19.54
C ASP A 177 4.11 -4.00 -18.62
N TRP A 178 5.28 -4.50 -19.04
CA TRP A 178 6.55 -4.35 -18.33
C TRP A 178 7.41 -3.21 -18.88
N SER A 179 6.86 -2.36 -19.73
CA SER A 179 7.59 -1.20 -20.23
C SER A 179 7.91 -0.21 -19.10
N HIS A 180 8.94 0.60 -19.30
CA HIS A 180 9.33 1.64 -18.35
C HIS A 180 8.19 2.64 -18.09
N ASP A 181 7.34 2.88 -19.06
CA ASP A 181 6.27 3.87 -19.00
C ASP A 181 4.93 3.28 -18.52
N SER A 182 4.92 2.00 -18.13
CA SER A 182 3.74 1.36 -17.57
C SER A 182 3.42 1.94 -16.18
N HIS A 183 2.18 2.35 -15.98
CA HIS A 183 1.66 2.88 -14.71
C HIS A 183 0.53 2.03 -14.15
N SER A 184 0.33 0.82 -14.67
CA SER A 184 -0.72 -0.07 -14.20
C SER A 184 -0.27 -1.52 -14.20
N LEU A 185 -0.69 -2.26 -13.18
CA LEU A 185 -0.39 -3.68 -13.03
C LEU A 185 -1.53 -4.35 -12.28
N ALA A 186 -1.87 -5.56 -12.68
CA ALA A 186 -2.71 -6.42 -11.88
C ALA A 186 -2.12 -7.82 -11.77
N PHE A 187 -2.46 -8.54 -10.71
CA PHE A 187 -2.07 -9.93 -10.57
C PHE A 187 -3.06 -10.72 -9.71
N SER A 188 -3.11 -12.01 -9.99
CA SER A 188 -3.91 -12.96 -9.23
C SER A 188 -3.03 -13.94 -8.48
N VAL A 189 -3.43 -14.27 -7.25
CA VAL A 189 -2.76 -15.27 -6.41
C VAL A 189 -3.76 -16.31 -5.96
N TRP A 190 -3.46 -17.58 -6.22
CA TRP A 190 -4.25 -18.72 -5.75
C TRP A 190 -3.72 -19.16 -4.38
N GLY A 191 -4.52 -18.92 -3.35
CA GLY A 191 -4.24 -19.38 -1.99
C GLY A 191 -5.13 -20.55 -1.57
N LYS A 192 -4.80 -21.20 -0.45
CA LYS A 192 -5.63 -22.29 0.12
C LYS A 192 -7.05 -21.83 0.47
N ARG A 193 -7.24 -20.58 0.87
CA ARG A 193 -8.53 -20.03 1.30
C ARG A 193 -9.34 -19.35 0.20
N GLY A 194 -8.74 -19.13 -0.95
CA GLY A 194 -9.40 -18.44 -2.05
C GLY A 194 -8.45 -17.83 -3.05
N LEU A 195 -9.01 -17.05 -3.92
CA LEU A 195 -8.32 -16.34 -5.00
C LEU A 195 -8.32 -14.85 -4.69
N PHE A 196 -7.15 -14.24 -4.79
CA PHE A 196 -6.91 -12.80 -4.65
C PHE A 196 -6.65 -12.22 -6.03
N HIS A 197 -7.23 -11.08 -6.32
CA HIS A 197 -6.92 -10.30 -7.51
C HIS A 197 -6.64 -8.87 -7.07
N LEU A 198 -5.38 -8.44 -7.22
CA LEU A 198 -4.93 -7.10 -6.86
C LEU A 198 -4.74 -6.28 -8.12
N ILE A 199 -5.28 -5.06 -8.10
CA ILE A 199 -5.17 -4.07 -9.16
C ILE A 199 -4.41 -2.87 -8.60
N LEU A 200 -3.39 -2.44 -9.31
CA LEU A 200 -2.56 -1.28 -9.02
C LEU A 200 -2.70 -0.31 -10.20
N ASN A 201 -3.48 0.72 -10.03
CA ASN A 201 -3.61 1.80 -11.00
C ASN A 201 -2.83 3.01 -10.50
N ALA A 202 -1.58 3.19 -10.91
CA ALA A 202 -0.79 4.39 -10.64
C ALA A 202 -0.98 5.46 -11.73
N TYR A 203 -1.76 5.16 -12.77
CA TYR A 203 -2.08 6.10 -13.85
C TYR A 203 -2.96 7.24 -13.32
N TRP A 204 -2.91 8.38 -13.97
CA TRP A 204 -3.65 9.58 -13.57
C TRP A 204 -5.11 9.61 -14.03
N GLU A 205 -5.56 8.58 -14.75
CA GLU A 205 -6.94 8.40 -15.19
C GLU A 205 -7.49 7.06 -14.70
N PRO A 206 -8.82 6.90 -14.61
CA PRO A 206 -9.44 5.62 -14.34
C PRO A 206 -9.17 4.62 -15.48
N LEU A 207 -8.98 3.35 -15.14
CA LEU A 207 -8.78 2.27 -16.10
C LEU A 207 -9.74 1.11 -15.81
N GLU A 208 -10.25 0.49 -16.90
CA GLU A 208 -11.12 -0.70 -16.82
C GLU A 208 -10.26 -1.97 -16.87
N PHE A 209 -10.14 -2.66 -15.75
CA PHE A 209 -9.38 -3.92 -15.66
C PHE A 209 -10.29 -5.12 -15.85
N GLU A 210 -9.89 -6.08 -16.68
CA GLU A 210 -10.55 -7.37 -16.77
C GLU A 210 -10.37 -8.19 -15.50
N ILE A 211 -11.44 -8.84 -15.03
CA ILE A 211 -11.43 -9.69 -13.84
C ILE A 211 -11.32 -11.16 -14.26
N PRO A 212 -10.44 -11.96 -13.64
CA PRO A 212 -10.30 -13.38 -13.98
C PRO A 212 -11.59 -14.15 -13.74
N PRO A 213 -12.00 -15.03 -14.69
CA PRO A 213 -13.15 -15.89 -14.47
C PRO A 213 -12.89 -16.88 -13.33
N LEU A 214 -13.87 -17.06 -12.47
CA LEU A 214 -13.80 -18.06 -11.40
C LEU A 214 -14.20 -19.45 -11.92
N PRO A 215 -13.53 -20.52 -11.48
CA PRO A 215 -13.93 -21.88 -11.78
C PRO A 215 -15.36 -22.13 -11.27
N LYS A 216 -16.19 -22.76 -12.11
CA LYS A 216 -17.60 -23.00 -11.79
C LYS A 216 -17.75 -23.78 -10.47
N GLY A 217 -18.55 -23.24 -9.56
CA GLY A 217 -18.94 -23.90 -8.30
C GLY A 217 -17.86 -23.92 -7.21
N SER A 218 -16.65 -23.46 -7.47
CA SER A 218 -15.51 -23.55 -6.53
C SER A 218 -15.34 -22.35 -5.61
N HIS A 219 -15.96 -21.20 -5.93
CA HIS A 219 -15.80 -19.96 -5.19
C HIS A 219 -17.12 -19.22 -4.97
N THR A 220 -17.09 -18.28 -4.01
CA THR A 220 -18.28 -17.50 -3.59
C THR A 220 -18.58 -16.30 -4.49
N GLY A 221 -17.85 -16.09 -5.57
CA GLY A 221 -17.87 -14.87 -6.38
C GLY A 221 -16.84 -13.84 -5.94
N TRP A 222 -16.48 -12.91 -6.83
CA TRP A 222 -15.58 -11.83 -6.52
C TRP A 222 -16.25 -10.81 -5.61
N ARG A 223 -15.54 -10.39 -4.55
CA ARG A 223 -15.97 -9.31 -3.65
C ARG A 223 -14.89 -8.26 -3.54
N ARG A 224 -15.27 -6.98 -3.61
CA ARG A 224 -14.36 -5.87 -3.43
C ARG A 224 -14.12 -5.65 -1.94
N VAL A 225 -12.96 -6.06 -1.46
CA VAL A 225 -12.56 -5.89 -0.05
C VAL A 225 -11.89 -4.55 0.18
N LEU A 226 -11.06 -4.12 -0.79
CA LEU A 226 -10.32 -2.87 -0.73
C LEU A 226 -10.51 -2.06 -2.01
N ASP A 227 -10.70 -0.77 -1.87
CA ASP A 227 -10.57 0.22 -2.94
C ASP A 227 -10.19 1.57 -2.29
N THR A 228 -8.95 1.99 -2.47
CA THR A 228 -8.40 3.18 -1.84
C THR A 228 -8.97 4.50 -2.36
N SER A 229 -9.68 4.47 -3.49
CA SER A 229 -10.36 5.64 -4.06
C SER A 229 -11.65 5.99 -3.32
N LEU A 230 -12.15 5.08 -2.49
CA LEU A 230 -13.41 5.26 -1.78
C LEU A 230 -13.19 5.83 -0.38
N GLY A 231 -14.24 6.49 0.13
CA GLY A 231 -14.31 6.89 1.51
C GLY A 231 -14.71 5.76 2.45
N PRO A 232 -14.49 5.93 3.78
CA PRO A 232 -14.91 4.96 4.77
C PRO A 232 -16.45 4.84 4.84
N PRO A 233 -17.01 3.65 5.13
CA PRO A 233 -16.33 2.37 5.34
C PRO A 233 -16.10 1.57 4.05
N ALA A 234 -16.42 2.14 2.88
CA ALA A 234 -16.40 1.44 1.60
C ALA A 234 -14.98 1.22 1.05
N ASP A 235 -14.01 2.00 1.52
CA ASP A 235 -12.59 1.89 1.15
C ASP A 235 -11.96 0.55 1.58
N LEU A 236 -12.39 0.00 2.73
CA LEU A 236 -11.93 -1.29 3.25
C LEU A 236 -13.04 -1.98 4.02
N CYS A 237 -13.67 -2.95 3.37
CA CYS A 237 -14.81 -3.68 3.88
C CYS A 237 -14.40 -4.94 4.64
N GLN A 238 -15.22 -5.34 5.62
CA GLN A 238 -15.18 -6.72 6.09
C GLN A 238 -15.67 -7.66 4.98
N TRP A 239 -15.09 -8.85 4.91
CA TRP A 239 -15.46 -9.82 3.87
C TRP A 239 -16.97 -10.04 3.76
N THR A 240 -17.66 -10.22 4.88
CA THR A 240 -19.10 -10.47 4.92
C THR A 240 -19.95 -9.31 4.40
N ALA A 241 -19.43 -8.08 4.48
CA ALA A 241 -20.08 -6.86 4.03
C ALA A 241 -19.53 -6.35 2.68
N ALA A 242 -18.51 -7.00 2.13
CA ALA A 242 -17.87 -6.59 0.88
C ALA A 242 -18.83 -6.81 -0.30
N PRO A 243 -19.04 -5.80 -1.18
CA PRO A 243 -19.95 -5.91 -2.30
C PRO A 243 -19.51 -6.98 -3.30
N LEU A 244 -20.47 -7.72 -3.84
CA LEU A 244 -20.26 -8.69 -4.90
C LEU A 244 -20.01 -7.94 -6.22
N ILE A 245 -19.03 -8.40 -7.00
CA ILE A 245 -18.74 -7.90 -8.33
C ILE A 245 -19.21 -8.94 -9.35
N GLU A 246 -20.24 -8.61 -10.08
CA GLU A 246 -20.84 -9.49 -11.11
C GLU A 246 -20.31 -9.20 -12.51
N ALA A 247 -19.72 -8.01 -12.70
CA ALA A 247 -19.15 -7.60 -13.98
C ALA A 247 -17.86 -8.36 -14.31
N ALA A 248 -17.55 -8.48 -15.58
CA ALA A 248 -16.30 -9.06 -16.07
C ALA A 248 -15.10 -8.08 -15.98
N THR A 249 -15.37 -6.83 -15.66
CA THR A 249 -14.35 -5.78 -15.49
C THR A 249 -14.56 -5.05 -14.18
N TYR A 250 -13.49 -4.38 -13.73
CA TYR A 250 -13.51 -3.43 -12.60
C TYR A 250 -12.87 -2.11 -13.03
N ARG A 251 -13.60 -1.02 -12.85
CA ARG A 251 -13.08 0.32 -13.05
C ARG A 251 -12.31 0.74 -11.80
N ALA A 252 -10.97 0.74 -11.90
CA ALA A 252 -10.09 1.27 -10.86
C ALA A 252 -9.86 2.76 -11.11
N GLU A 253 -10.20 3.61 -10.14
CA GLU A 253 -10.00 5.04 -10.24
C GLU A 253 -8.52 5.41 -10.35
N ALA A 254 -8.25 6.64 -10.81
CA ALA A 254 -6.89 7.17 -10.90
C ALA A 254 -6.14 7.03 -9.58
N ARG A 255 -4.89 6.58 -9.61
CA ARG A 255 -4.02 6.46 -8.45
C ARG A 255 -4.67 5.68 -7.31
N SER A 256 -5.14 4.45 -7.61
CA SER A 256 -5.82 3.60 -6.62
C SER A 256 -5.27 2.19 -6.57
N VAL A 257 -5.50 1.55 -5.43
CA VAL A 257 -5.24 0.13 -5.17
C VAL A 257 -6.56 -0.55 -4.87
N VAL A 258 -6.84 -1.64 -5.59
CA VAL A 258 -8.08 -2.42 -5.42
C VAL A 258 -7.74 -3.88 -5.14
N LEU A 259 -8.38 -4.47 -4.13
CA LEU A 259 -8.29 -5.90 -3.84
C LEU A 259 -9.67 -6.55 -3.98
N LEU A 260 -9.76 -7.48 -4.91
CA LEU A 260 -10.88 -8.38 -5.04
C LEU A 260 -10.52 -9.74 -4.44
N LEU A 261 -11.48 -10.36 -3.77
CA LEU A 261 -11.31 -11.62 -3.09
C LEU A 261 -12.46 -12.56 -3.42
N ALA A 262 -12.15 -13.82 -3.75
CA ALA A 262 -13.14 -14.89 -3.91
C ALA A 262 -12.72 -16.08 -3.03
N LEU A 263 -13.50 -16.37 -1.98
CA LEU A 263 -13.21 -17.49 -1.08
C LEU A 263 -13.59 -18.82 -1.71
N SER A 264 -12.81 -19.86 -1.43
CA SER A 264 -13.16 -21.24 -1.73
C SER A 264 -14.39 -21.64 -0.93
N ARG A 265 -15.28 -22.41 -1.57
CA ARG A 265 -16.48 -23.00 -0.92
C ARG A 265 -16.13 -24.19 -0.07
#